data_204234339905fc7295334a55165e4f2b
#
_entry.id   204234339905fc7295334a55165e4f2b
#
_cell.length_a   1.000
_cell.length_b   1.000
_cell.length_c   1.000
_cell.angle_alpha   90.00
_cell.angle_beta   90.00
_cell.angle_gamma   90.00
#
_symmetry.space_group_name_H-M   'P 1'
#
loop_
_entity.id
_entity.type
_entity.pdbx_description
1 polymer ?
#
loop_
_entity_poly.entity_id
_entity_poly.type
_entity_poly.pdbx_seq_one_letter_code
_entity_poly.pdbx_strand_id
1 'polypeptide(L)'
;MTSDTPAPNKLRRRLISALVCVLGGAFMALAFPPYDIGNLVWVALLPLLCVLWNGRPGFWRGFVYAWFYGMGWYCVSFWWIHNVGKVFYIPLPVFVGIAFLPLMTVYSCLVGLWGGMANTLLRPKMAAGPETEGMKPERKREAWNRWAMADLGSTLRSAVGCGAMWVCIEWMRANGTLGFSWNSMGMALYDGLSLVQWAEFIGTAALSFFPTAACI
;
A
#
# COMPACT_ATOMS: atom_id res chain seq x y z
N MET A 1 -31.07 27.46 -13.86
CA MET A 1 -31.14 25.96 -13.93
C MET A 1 -29.94 25.41 -13.22
N THR A 2 -30.07 25.12 -11.94
CA THR A 2 -29.04 24.47 -11.13
C THR A 2 -29.15 22.98 -11.42
N SER A 3 -28.11 22.39 -12.02
CA SER A 3 -28.04 20.95 -12.26
C SER A 3 -27.87 20.23 -10.91
N ASP A 4 -28.96 19.73 -10.35
CA ASP A 4 -28.96 18.79 -9.24
C ASP A 4 -28.34 17.45 -9.72
N THR A 5 -27.03 17.34 -9.66
CA THR A 5 -26.38 16.04 -9.81
C THR A 5 -26.64 15.25 -8.51
N PRO A 6 -27.38 14.12 -8.58
CA PRO A 6 -27.70 13.34 -7.38
C PRO A 6 -26.43 12.90 -6.69
N ALA A 7 -26.36 13.13 -5.36
CA ALA A 7 -25.22 12.71 -4.54
C ALA A 7 -24.93 11.21 -4.76
N PRO A 8 -23.70 10.82 -5.10
CA PRO A 8 -23.39 9.44 -5.43
C PRO A 8 -23.74 8.51 -4.27
N ASN A 9 -24.48 7.46 -4.54
CA ASN A 9 -24.91 6.46 -3.57
C ASN A 9 -23.69 5.98 -2.77
N LYS A 10 -23.74 6.05 -1.44
CA LYS A 10 -22.64 5.67 -0.53
C LYS A 10 -22.11 4.27 -0.80
N LEU A 11 -23.00 3.35 -1.19
CA LEU A 11 -22.64 1.97 -1.56
C LEU A 11 -21.76 1.95 -2.83
N ARG A 12 -22.16 2.68 -3.87
CA ARG A 12 -21.40 2.78 -5.13
C ARG A 12 -19.98 3.29 -4.87
N ARG A 13 -19.82 4.33 -4.04
CA ARG A 13 -18.48 4.85 -3.68
C ARG A 13 -17.62 3.80 -2.95
N ARG A 14 -18.21 3.04 -2.03
CA ARG A 14 -17.50 1.96 -1.32
C ARG A 14 -17.05 0.86 -2.27
N LEU A 15 -17.92 0.43 -3.17
CA LEU A 15 -17.62 -0.59 -4.17
C LEU A 15 -16.51 -0.15 -5.13
N ILE A 16 -16.57 1.09 -5.63
CA ILE A 16 -15.52 1.66 -6.47
C ILE A 16 -14.18 1.70 -5.72
N SER A 17 -14.16 2.15 -4.46
CA SER A 17 -12.94 2.17 -3.65
C SER A 17 -12.36 0.77 -3.43
N ALA A 18 -13.20 -0.23 -3.17
CA ALA A 18 -12.76 -1.62 -3.03
C ALA A 18 -12.18 -2.16 -4.36
N LEU A 19 -12.85 -1.88 -5.47
CA LEU A 19 -12.36 -2.27 -6.80
C LEU A 19 -11.03 -1.61 -7.14
N VAL A 20 -10.85 -0.31 -6.85
CA VAL A 20 -9.57 0.39 -7.03
C VAL A 20 -8.47 -0.25 -6.20
N CYS A 21 -8.77 -0.66 -4.95
CA CYS A 21 -7.80 -1.35 -4.11
C CYS A 21 -7.42 -2.73 -4.68
N VAL A 22 -8.39 -3.55 -5.11
CA VAL A 22 -8.12 -4.87 -5.72
C VAL A 22 -7.28 -4.71 -6.99
N LEU A 23 -7.66 -3.79 -7.88
CA LEU A 23 -6.91 -3.53 -9.12
C LEU A 23 -5.52 -2.95 -8.84
N GLY A 24 -5.39 -2.07 -7.84
CA GLY A 24 -4.10 -1.54 -7.39
C GLY A 24 -3.18 -2.64 -6.84
N GLY A 25 -3.73 -3.59 -6.09
CA GLY A 25 -3.00 -4.78 -5.65
C GLY A 25 -2.59 -5.69 -6.80
N ALA A 26 -3.49 -5.96 -7.75
CA ALA A 26 -3.17 -6.70 -8.96
C ALA A 26 -2.08 -5.99 -9.80
N PHE A 27 -2.11 -4.67 -9.87
CA PHE A 27 -1.06 -3.86 -10.49
C PHE A 27 0.30 -4.02 -9.78
N MET A 28 0.31 -4.06 -8.44
CA MET A 28 1.51 -4.36 -7.65
C MET A 28 2.10 -5.74 -8.02
N ALA A 29 1.25 -6.73 -8.29
CA ALA A 29 1.70 -8.08 -8.65
C ALA A 29 2.54 -8.10 -9.94
N LEU A 30 2.36 -7.15 -10.85
CA LEU A 30 3.15 -7.03 -12.08
C LEU A 30 4.63 -6.67 -11.82
N ALA A 31 4.96 -6.20 -10.62
CA ALA A 31 6.35 -5.96 -10.23
C ALA A 31 7.15 -7.25 -9.98
N PHE A 32 6.49 -8.39 -9.92
CA PHE A 32 7.09 -9.69 -9.58
C PHE A 32 6.98 -10.68 -10.75
N PRO A 33 7.80 -11.76 -10.75
CA PRO A 33 7.68 -12.82 -11.73
C PRO A 33 6.24 -13.38 -11.82
N PRO A 34 5.77 -13.73 -13.01
CA PRO A 34 6.48 -13.80 -14.30
C PRO A 34 6.53 -12.48 -15.09
N TYR A 35 5.94 -11.40 -14.60
CA TYR A 35 5.85 -10.11 -15.32
C TYR A 35 7.11 -9.27 -15.19
N ASP A 36 7.65 -9.20 -13.98
CA ASP A 36 9.00 -8.70 -13.66
C ASP A 36 9.24 -7.21 -13.97
N ILE A 37 8.19 -6.39 -13.81
CA ILE A 37 8.26 -4.93 -14.01
C ILE A 37 8.60 -4.26 -12.67
N GLY A 38 9.81 -4.51 -12.12
CA GLY A 38 10.21 -4.13 -10.76
C GLY A 38 10.00 -2.65 -10.41
N ASN A 39 10.18 -1.76 -11.39
CA ASN A 39 9.98 -0.31 -11.17
C ASN A 39 8.54 0.08 -10.76
N LEU A 40 7.55 -0.79 -10.94
CA LEU A 40 6.18 -0.51 -10.51
C LEU A 40 6.05 -0.36 -9.00
N VAL A 41 6.94 -0.95 -8.20
CA VAL A 41 6.87 -0.83 -6.72
C VAL A 41 6.93 0.62 -6.24
N TRP A 42 7.57 1.51 -7.00
CA TRP A 42 7.69 2.93 -6.65
C TRP A 42 6.37 3.71 -6.71
N VAL A 43 5.36 3.17 -7.39
CA VAL A 43 4.05 3.83 -7.57
C VAL A 43 2.87 2.92 -7.22
N ALA A 44 3.13 1.65 -6.96
CA ALA A 44 2.07 0.65 -6.83
C ALA A 44 1.15 0.88 -5.62
N LEU A 45 1.63 1.50 -4.53
CA LEU A 45 0.80 1.84 -3.36
C LEU A 45 -0.10 3.06 -3.57
N LEU A 46 0.15 3.89 -4.59
CA LEU A 46 -0.62 5.12 -4.82
C LEU A 46 -2.14 4.89 -4.91
N PRO A 47 -2.67 3.88 -5.61
CA PRO A 47 -4.12 3.63 -5.65
C PRO A 47 -4.71 3.39 -4.25
N LEU A 48 -4.03 2.63 -3.40
CA LEU A 48 -4.43 2.38 -2.02
C LEU A 48 -4.40 3.67 -1.19
N LEU A 49 -3.29 4.41 -1.24
CA LEU A 49 -3.11 5.66 -0.50
C LEU A 49 -4.15 6.70 -0.90
N CYS A 50 -4.46 6.83 -2.19
CA CYS A 50 -5.55 7.69 -2.66
C CYS A 50 -6.90 7.33 -2.02
N VAL A 51 -7.23 6.04 -1.93
CA VAL A 51 -8.49 5.60 -1.28
C VAL A 51 -8.46 5.87 0.23
N LEU A 52 -7.33 5.63 0.89
CA LEU A 52 -7.20 5.83 2.33
C LEU A 52 -7.29 7.32 2.70
N TRP A 53 -6.53 8.17 2.02
CA TRP A 53 -6.33 9.55 2.42
C TRP A 53 -7.39 10.52 1.89
N ASN A 54 -8.06 10.21 0.78
CA ASN A 54 -9.24 10.97 0.34
C ASN A 54 -10.52 10.65 1.13
N GLY A 55 -10.47 9.67 2.03
CA GLY A 55 -11.61 9.31 2.86
C GLY A 55 -11.47 9.74 4.33
N ARG A 56 -12.41 9.30 5.15
CA ARG A 56 -12.36 9.54 6.60
C ARG A 56 -11.24 8.73 7.25
N PRO A 57 -10.52 9.29 8.26
CA PRO A 57 -9.60 8.49 9.06
C PRO A 57 -10.36 7.40 9.83
N GLY A 58 -9.68 6.30 10.13
CA GLY A 58 -10.26 5.21 10.92
C GLY A 58 -9.59 3.87 10.60
N PHE A 59 -9.25 3.12 11.67
CA PHE A 59 -8.52 1.86 11.57
C PHE A 59 -9.24 0.83 10.69
N TRP A 60 -10.48 0.51 10.99
CA TRP A 60 -11.23 -0.53 10.27
C TRP A 60 -11.45 -0.19 8.79
N ARG A 61 -11.63 1.10 8.49
CA ARG A 61 -11.72 1.53 7.09
C ARG A 61 -10.39 1.30 6.37
N GLY A 62 -9.28 1.69 6.99
CA GLY A 62 -7.94 1.46 6.44
C GLY A 62 -7.65 -0.03 6.28
N PHE A 63 -7.96 -0.83 7.29
CA PHE A 63 -7.80 -2.27 7.28
C PHE A 63 -8.54 -2.94 6.11
N VAL A 64 -9.82 -2.66 5.95
CA VAL A 64 -10.64 -3.31 4.92
C VAL A 64 -10.16 -2.98 3.51
N TYR A 65 -9.86 -1.71 3.21
CA TYR A 65 -9.37 -1.34 1.87
C TYR A 65 -7.96 -1.87 1.59
N ALA A 66 -7.07 -1.85 2.56
CA ALA A 66 -5.75 -2.44 2.42
C ALA A 66 -5.80 -3.97 2.34
N TRP A 67 -6.75 -4.61 3.00
CA TRP A 67 -7.02 -6.04 2.85
C TRP A 67 -7.46 -6.38 1.42
N PHE A 68 -8.37 -5.60 0.82
CA PHE A 68 -8.74 -5.78 -0.58
C PHE A 68 -7.55 -5.58 -1.52
N TYR A 69 -6.67 -4.62 -1.21
CA TYR A 69 -5.44 -4.43 -1.96
C TYR A 69 -4.51 -5.66 -1.84
N GLY A 70 -4.32 -6.17 -0.64
CA GLY A 70 -3.56 -7.40 -0.38
C GLY A 70 -4.12 -8.60 -1.12
N MET A 71 -5.46 -8.77 -1.14
CA MET A 71 -6.12 -9.82 -1.92
C MET A 71 -5.79 -9.72 -3.41
N GLY A 72 -5.91 -8.53 -3.99
CA GLY A 72 -5.54 -8.30 -5.40
C GLY A 72 -4.08 -8.64 -5.66
N TRP A 73 -3.17 -8.21 -4.79
CA TRP A 73 -1.75 -8.47 -4.93
C TRP A 73 -1.42 -9.97 -4.81
N TYR A 74 -1.79 -10.60 -3.71
CA TYR A 74 -1.39 -11.97 -3.44
C TYR A 74 -2.11 -13.00 -4.32
N CYS A 75 -3.38 -12.78 -4.66
CA CYS A 75 -4.07 -13.68 -5.58
C CYS A 75 -3.44 -13.72 -6.96
N VAL A 76 -2.91 -12.60 -7.46
CA VAL A 76 -2.24 -12.57 -8.76
C VAL A 76 -0.81 -13.08 -8.66
N SER A 77 -0.01 -12.55 -7.73
CA SER A 77 1.41 -12.88 -7.65
C SER A 77 1.69 -14.30 -7.15
N PHE A 78 0.78 -14.90 -6.38
CA PHE A 78 0.92 -16.27 -5.87
C PHE A 78 0.07 -17.30 -6.63
N TRP A 79 -0.56 -16.91 -7.72
CA TRP A 79 -1.38 -17.85 -8.50
C TRP A 79 -0.61 -19.12 -8.91
N TRP A 80 0.68 -19.03 -9.15
CA TRP A 80 1.53 -20.16 -9.49
C TRP A 80 1.52 -21.30 -8.45
N ILE A 81 1.17 -21.02 -7.20
CA ILE A 81 1.06 -22.03 -6.12
C ILE A 81 0.02 -23.11 -6.46
N HIS A 82 -0.96 -22.83 -7.33
CA HIS A 82 -1.91 -23.84 -7.77
C HIS A 82 -1.23 -25.09 -8.39
N ASN A 83 -0.01 -24.95 -8.92
CA ASN A 83 0.77 -26.08 -9.42
C ASN A 83 1.16 -27.06 -8.30
N VAL A 84 1.28 -26.60 -7.05
CA VAL A 84 1.47 -27.48 -5.89
C VAL A 84 0.26 -28.42 -5.74
N GLY A 85 -0.96 -27.88 -5.90
CA GLY A 85 -2.16 -28.71 -5.90
C GLY A 85 -2.15 -29.81 -6.98
N LYS A 86 -1.62 -29.50 -8.17
CA LYS A 86 -1.48 -30.49 -9.24
C LYS A 86 -0.52 -31.62 -8.86
N VAL A 87 0.60 -31.31 -8.19
CA VAL A 87 1.57 -32.32 -7.73
C VAL A 87 0.92 -33.30 -6.74
N PHE A 88 0.02 -32.81 -5.90
CA PHE A 88 -0.72 -33.65 -4.95
C PHE A 88 -2.03 -34.18 -5.48
N TYR A 89 -2.30 -34.07 -6.77
CA TYR A 89 -3.55 -34.51 -7.43
C TYR A 89 -4.83 -33.92 -6.80
N ILE A 90 -4.74 -32.71 -6.21
CA ILE A 90 -5.88 -32.01 -5.61
C ILE A 90 -6.64 -31.28 -6.71
N PRO A 91 -7.97 -31.50 -6.87
CA PRO A 91 -8.78 -30.76 -7.83
C PRO A 91 -8.67 -29.24 -7.59
N LEU A 92 -8.51 -28.47 -8.68
CA LEU A 92 -8.29 -27.02 -8.59
C LEU A 92 -9.32 -26.27 -7.73
N PRO A 93 -10.66 -26.52 -7.84
CA PRO A 93 -11.63 -25.82 -6.99
C PRO A 93 -11.43 -26.11 -5.50
N VAL A 94 -11.06 -27.33 -5.14
CA VAL A 94 -10.78 -27.75 -3.76
C VAL A 94 -9.53 -27.05 -3.25
N PHE A 95 -8.45 -27.08 -4.03
CA PHE A 95 -7.21 -26.37 -3.68
C PHE A 95 -7.44 -24.88 -3.47
N VAL A 96 -8.14 -24.23 -4.41
CA VAL A 96 -8.43 -22.79 -4.34
C VAL A 96 -9.27 -22.46 -3.11
N GLY A 97 -10.32 -23.24 -2.82
CA GLY A 97 -11.22 -22.97 -1.70
C GLY A 97 -10.63 -23.25 -0.32
N ILE A 98 -9.85 -24.34 -0.17
CA ILE A 98 -9.37 -24.79 1.14
C ILE A 98 -7.96 -24.29 1.48
N ALA A 99 -7.09 -24.12 0.48
CA ALA A 99 -5.71 -23.75 0.73
C ALA A 99 -5.39 -22.32 0.23
N PHE A 100 -5.61 -22.04 -1.06
CA PHE A 100 -5.16 -20.81 -1.68
C PHE A 100 -5.86 -19.57 -1.13
N LEU A 101 -7.18 -19.48 -1.20
CA LEU A 101 -7.92 -18.29 -0.74
C LEU A 101 -7.78 -18.05 0.77
N PRO A 102 -7.85 -19.05 1.66
CA PRO A 102 -7.59 -18.84 3.09
C PRO A 102 -6.17 -18.29 3.34
N LEU A 103 -5.15 -18.82 2.67
CA LEU A 103 -3.78 -18.35 2.81
C LEU A 103 -3.63 -16.90 2.33
N MET A 104 -4.17 -16.56 1.17
CA MET A 104 -4.16 -15.18 0.65
C MET A 104 -4.92 -14.22 1.57
N THR A 105 -6.01 -14.67 2.17
CA THR A 105 -6.78 -13.91 3.17
C THR A 105 -5.92 -13.58 4.40
N VAL A 106 -5.20 -14.56 4.94
CA VAL A 106 -4.32 -14.38 6.11
C VAL A 106 -3.20 -13.36 5.79
N TYR A 107 -2.51 -13.51 4.66
CA TYR A 107 -1.47 -12.55 4.28
C TYR A 107 -2.03 -11.16 4.02
N SER A 108 -3.21 -11.07 3.44
CA SER A 108 -3.89 -9.78 3.21
C SER A 108 -4.28 -9.09 4.52
N CYS A 109 -4.50 -9.83 5.62
CA CYS A 109 -4.72 -9.23 6.93
C CYS A 109 -3.51 -8.43 7.42
N LEU A 110 -2.28 -8.85 7.10
CA LEU A 110 -1.07 -8.10 7.43
C LEU A 110 -1.02 -6.75 6.68
N VAL A 111 -1.37 -6.75 5.39
CA VAL A 111 -1.52 -5.51 4.62
C VAL A 111 -2.66 -4.66 5.18
N GLY A 112 -3.76 -5.31 5.60
CA GLY A 112 -4.86 -4.67 6.31
C GLY A 112 -4.44 -3.96 7.59
N LEU A 113 -3.63 -4.62 8.43
CA LEU A 113 -3.07 -4.03 9.65
C LEU A 113 -2.24 -2.78 9.33
N TRP A 114 -1.36 -2.87 8.33
CA TRP A 114 -0.61 -1.70 7.87
C TRP A 114 -1.54 -0.56 7.44
N GLY A 115 -2.53 -0.84 6.59
CA GLY A 115 -3.46 0.17 6.10
C GLY A 115 -4.33 0.79 7.20
N GLY A 116 -4.73 -0.01 8.19
CA GLY A 116 -5.44 0.47 9.38
C GLY A 116 -4.61 1.46 10.19
N MET A 117 -3.36 1.12 10.47
CA MET A 117 -2.42 1.98 11.20
C MET A 117 -2.01 3.21 10.38
N ALA A 118 -1.71 3.03 9.08
CA ALA A 118 -1.38 4.14 8.18
C ALA A 118 -2.51 5.17 8.10
N ASN A 119 -3.77 4.70 8.03
CA ASN A 119 -4.93 5.59 7.92
C ASN A 119 -5.32 6.29 9.25
N THR A 120 -4.80 5.83 10.40
CA THR A 120 -5.08 6.43 11.71
C THR A 120 -3.92 7.23 12.28
N LEU A 121 -2.72 6.63 12.29
CA LEU A 121 -1.57 7.16 13.01
C LEU A 121 -0.62 7.96 12.13
N LEU A 122 -0.51 7.57 10.86
CA LEU A 122 0.52 8.04 9.94
C LEU A 122 -0.05 8.83 8.76
N ARG A 123 -1.33 9.17 8.80
CA ARG A 123 -1.93 9.98 7.76
C ARG A 123 -1.27 11.36 7.72
N PRO A 124 -0.77 11.83 6.55
CA PRO A 124 -0.25 13.19 6.45
C PRO A 124 -1.37 14.19 6.74
N LYS A 125 -1.04 15.24 7.48
CA LYS A 125 -1.95 16.34 7.70
C LYS A 125 -1.93 17.22 6.45
N MET A 126 -2.85 16.96 5.54
CA MET A 126 -3.08 17.89 4.41
C MET A 126 -3.73 19.16 4.99
N ALA A 127 -2.90 20.10 5.40
CA ALA A 127 -3.37 21.41 5.84
C ALA A 127 -3.89 22.18 4.63
N ALA A 128 -5.06 22.82 4.75
CA ALA A 128 -5.46 23.84 3.80
C ALA A 128 -4.35 24.90 3.71
N GLY A 129 -4.08 25.40 2.52
CA GLY A 129 -3.07 26.45 2.35
C GLY A 129 -3.35 27.65 3.26
N PRO A 130 -2.34 28.45 3.58
CA PRO A 130 -2.54 29.59 4.49
C PRO A 130 -3.52 30.60 3.89
N GLU A 131 -4.44 31.08 4.71
CA GLU A 131 -5.27 32.22 4.33
C GLU A 131 -4.36 33.46 4.19
N THR A 132 -4.19 33.92 2.96
CA THR A 132 -3.29 35.04 2.63
C THR A 132 -4.02 36.27 2.09
N GLU A 133 -5.34 36.25 2.13
CA GLU A 133 -6.16 37.37 1.66
C GLU A 133 -5.90 38.63 2.50
N GLY A 134 -5.61 39.75 1.86
CA GLY A 134 -5.26 41.00 2.56
C GLY A 134 -3.84 41.13 3.15
N MET A 135 -3.01 40.09 3.07
CA MET A 135 -1.63 40.17 3.58
C MET A 135 -0.66 40.89 2.61
N LYS A 136 0.33 41.59 3.16
CA LYS A 136 1.45 42.16 2.39
C LYS A 136 2.28 41.02 1.73
N PRO A 137 2.90 41.26 0.55
CA PRO A 137 3.63 40.21 -0.19
C PRO A 137 4.67 39.46 0.64
N GLU A 138 5.43 40.14 1.48
CA GLU A 138 6.46 39.55 2.36
C GLU A 138 5.84 38.56 3.36
N ARG A 139 4.76 38.97 4.02
CA ARG A 139 4.05 38.11 5.00
C ARG A 139 3.37 36.91 4.30
N LYS A 140 2.88 37.09 3.06
CA LYS A 140 2.39 35.98 2.25
C LYS A 140 3.47 34.91 2.04
N ARG A 141 4.66 35.33 1.62
CA ARG A 141 5.80 34.44 1.40
C ARG A 141 6.20 33.69 2.67
N GLU A 142 6.26 34.38 3.81
CA GLU A 142 6.54 33.75 5.10
C GLU A 142 5.46 32.74 5.52
N ALA A 143 4.19 33.07 5.32
CA ALA A 143 3.08 32.17 5.62
C ALA A 143 3.13 30.88 4.76
N TRP A 144 3.39 31.01 3.46
CA TRP A 144 3.59 29.87 2.56
C TRP A 144 4.81 29.04 2.93
N ASN A 145 5.95 29.67 3.27
CA ASN A 145 7.15 28.94 3.70
C ASN A 145 6.91 28.16 4.99
N ARG A 146 6.25 28.75 6.00
CA ARG A 146 5.92 28.05 7.25
C ARG A 146 4.96 26.89 7.01
N TRP A 147 3.95 27.10 6.17
CA TRP A 147 3.01 26.05 5.79
C TRP A 147 3.72 24.91 5.07
N ALA A 148 4.54 25.20 4.07
CA ALA A 148 5.30 24.21 3.31
C ALA A 148 6.22 23.37 4.21
N MET A 149 6.91 24.01 5.17
CA MET A 149 7.76 23.28 6.11
C MET A 149 6.97 22.39 7.07
N ALA A 150 5.81 22.84 7.53
CA ALA A 150 4.93 22.04 8.37
C ALA A 150 4.32 20.85 7.61
N ASP A 151 3.93 21.04 6.35
CA ASP A 151 3.39 20.00 5.48
C ASP A 151 4.48 18.98 5.13
N LEU A 152 5.70 19.42 4.79
CA LEU A 152 6.86 18.56 4.57
C LEU A 152 7.17 17.71 5.80
N GLY A 153 7.18 18.30 7.00
CA GLY A 153 7.41 17.57 8.24
C GLY A 153 6.34 16.49 8.50
N SER A 154 5.08 16.80 8.19
CA SER A 154 3.98 15.85 8.27
C SER A 154 4.14 14.70 7.27
N THR A 155 4.50 15.02 6.03
CA THR A 155 4.71 14.04 4.95
C THR A 155 5.91 13.14 5.25
N LEU A 156 7.04 13.70 5.66
CA LEU A 156 8.23 12.93 6.04
C LEU A 156 7.95 11.98 7.21
N ARG A 157 7.24 12.43 8.24
CA ARG A 157 6.81 11.57 9.35
C ARG A 157 5.96 10.41 8.84
N SER A 158 5.02 10.68 7.94
CA SER A 158 4.15 9.67 7.35
C SER A 158 4.96 8.69 6.49
N ALA A 159 5.87 9.17 5.65
CA ALA A 159 6.73 8.37 4.79
C ALA A 159 7.62 7.43 5.62
N VAL A 160 8.34 7.98 6.59
CA VAL A 160 9.21 7.18 7.47
C VAL A 160 8.40 6.18 8.29
N GLY A 161 7.30 6.61 8.89
CA GLY A 161 6.45 5.73 9.70
C GLY A 161 5.80 4.61 8.89
N CYS A 162 5.26 4.92 7.72
CA CYS A 162 4.65 3.92 6.83
C CYS A 162 5.69 2.95 6.28
N GLY A 163 6.87 3.45 5.87
CA GLY A 163 7.97 2.61 5.40
C GLY A 163 8.49 1.67 6.48
N ALA A 164 8.77 2.18 7.67
CA ALA A 164 9.24 1.35 8.80
C ALA A 164 8.20 0.29 9.19
N MET A 165 6.92 0.67 9.25
CA MET A 165 5.85 -0.26 9.58
C MET A 165 5.65 -1.32 8.49
N TRP A 166 5.86 -0.98 7.22
CA TRP A 166 5.82 -1.96 6.13
C TRP A 166 6.92 -3.03 6.30
N VAL A 167 8.14 -2.60 6.61
CA VAL A 167 9.27 -3.51 6.92
C VAL A 167 8.92 -4.45 8.06
N CYS A 168 8.33 -3.94 9.15
CA CYS A 168 7.89 -4.78 10.28
C CYS A 168 6.88 -5.85 9.84
N ILE A 169 5.91 -5.48 8.99
CA ILE A 169 4.89 -6.42 8.50
C ILE A 169 5.48 -7.48 7.57
N GLU A 170 6.40 -7.10 6.68
CA GLU A 170 7.10 -8.08 5.84
C GLU A 170 7.98 -9.00 6.67
N TRP A 171 8.66 -8.47 7.69
CA TRP A 171 9.44 -9.29 8.62
C TRP A 171 8.55 -10.28 9.38
N MET A 172 7.39 -9.84 9.88
CA MET A 172 6.41 -10.72 10.53
C MET A 172 5.89 -11.81 9.58
N ARG A 173 5.66 -11.46 8.31
CA ARG A 173 5.24 -12.41 7.28
C ARG A 173 6.33 -13.45 7.00
N ALA A 174 7.58 -13.04 6.95
CA ALA A 174 8.70 -13.92 6.66
C ALA A 174 9.03 -14.87 7.82
N ASN A 175 8.90 -14.41 9.08
CA ASN A 175 9.32 -15.12 10.29
C ASN A 175 8.16 -15.64 11.15
N GLY A 176 6.91 -15.42 10.75
CA GLY A 176 5.73 -15.92 11.45
C GLY A 176 5.52 -17.43 11.29
N THR A 177 4.50 -17.96 11.96
CA THR A 177 4.17 -19.41 11.96
C THR A 177 3.89 -19.95 10.55
N LEU A 178 3.36 -19.12 9.65
CA LEU A 178 3.18 -19.42 8.23
C LEU A 178 4.24 -18.70 7.38
N GLY A 179 5.48 -18.65 7.90
CA GLY A 179 6.56 -17.86 7.33
C GLY A 179 6.73 -18.04 5.82
N PHE A 180 6.52 -16.95 5.08
CA PHE A 180 6.60 -16.94 3.63
C PHE A 180 7.17 -15.59 3.16
N SER A 181 8.45 -15.60 2.83
CA SER A 181 9.20 -14.38 2.51
C SER A 181 9.09 -13.92 1.05
N TRP A 182 8.44 -14.67 0.18
CA TRP A 182 8.35 -14.37 -1.24
C TRP A 182 7.56 -13.09 -1.52
N ASN A 183 7.95 -12.40 -2.62
CA ASN A 183 7.31 -11.18 -3.10
C ASN A 183 7.26 -10.06 -2.02
N SER A 184 8.36 -9.83 -1.30
CA SER A 184 8.55 -8.58 -0.58
C SER A 184 8.80 -7.45 -1.57
N MET A 185 8.37 -6.22 -1.28
CA MET A 185 8.60 -5.09 -2.20
C MET A 185 10.09 -4.86 -2.48
N GLY A 186 10.95 -5.12 -1.49
CA GLY A 186 12.41 -5.04 -1.65
C GLY A 186 12.96 -6.04 -2.68
N MET A 187 12.32 -7.21 -2.84
CA MET A 187 12.75 -8.20 -3.84
C MET A 187 12.51 -7.73 -5.28
N ALA A 188 11.51 -6.90 -5.53
CA ALA A 188 11.27 -6.35 -6.87
C ALA A 188 12.36 -5.35 -7.32
N LEU A 189 13.25 -4.93 -6.42
CA LEU A 189 14.35 -3.99 -6.70
C LEU A 189 15.64 -4.68 -7.17
N TYR A 190 15.64 -5.98 -7.43
CA TYR A 190 16.84 -6.77 -7.69
C TYR A 190 17.66 -6.29 -8.91
N ASP A 191 17.04 -5.65 -9.90
CA ASP A 191 17.75 -5.06 -11.05
C ASP A 191 18.49 -3.76 -10.68
N GLY A 192 18.13 -3.13 -9.56
CA GLY A 192 18.77 -1.92 -9.07
C GLY A 192 20.00 -2.21 -8.22
N LEU A 193 21.10 -2.68 -8.81
CA LEU A 193 22.31 -3.15 -8.12
C LEU A 193 22.80 -2.21 -7.00
N SER A 194 22.79 -0.91 -7.21
CA SER A 194 23.23 0.08 -6.21
C SER A 194 22.35 0.08 -4.95
N LEU A 195 21.05 -0.18 -5.10
CA LEU A 195 20.11 -0.21 -3.99
C LEU A 195 20.14 -1.57 -3.30
N VAL A 196 20.24 -2.66 -4.08
CA VAL A 196 20.26 -4.04 -3.57
C VAL A 196 21.50 -4.30 -2.71
N GLN A 197 22.64 -3.66 -2.98
CA GLN A 197 23.85 -3.78 -2.14
C GLN A 197 23.61 -3.36 -0.68
N TRP A 198 22.66 -2.46 -0.41
CA TRP A 198 22.28 -2.10 0.95
C TRP A 198 21.68 -3.29 1.72
N ALA A 199 21.16 -4.31 1.01
CA ALA A 199 20.64 -5.52 1.66
C ALA A 199 21.69 -6.25 2.51
N GLU A 200 22.97 -6.12 2.16
CA GLU A 200 24.07 -6.69 2.95
C GLU A 200 24.12 -6.12 4.37
N PHE A 201 23.79 -4.83 4.53
CA PHE A 201 23.85 -4.12 5.81
C PHE A 201 22.53 -4.13 6.57
N ILE A 202 21.41 -4.01 5.86
CA ILE A 202 20.08 -3.79 6.49
C ILE A 202 19.09 -4.94 6.25
N GLY A 203 19.46 -5.93 5.42
CA GLY A 203 18.60 -7.05 5.06
C GLY A 203 17.61 -6.71 3.93
N THR A 204 17.12 -7.74 3.23
CA THR A 204 16.22 -7.60 2.08
C THR A 204 14.86 -6.99 2.44
N ALA A 205 14.33 -7.31 3.63
CA ALA A 205 13.05 -6.74 4.09
C ALA A 205 13.13 -5.22 4.27
N ALA A 206 14.29 -4.70 4.72
CA ALA A 206 14.46 -3.27 4.91
C ALA A 206 14.49 -2.48 3.58
N LEU A 207 14.82 -3.12 2.47
CA LEU A 207 14.73 -2.48 1.14
C LEU A 207 13.31 -2.06 0.79
N SER A 208 12.30 -2.73 1.32
CA SER A 208 10.89 -2.38 1.12
C SER A 208 10.49 -1.02 1.74
N PHE A 209 11.33 -0.50 2.63
CA PHE A 209 11.17 0.85 3.18
C PHE A 209 11.15 1.92 2.08
N PHE A 210 12.09 1.84 1.14
CA PHE A 210 12.28 2.89 0.15
C PHE A 210 11.09 3.08 -0.80
N PRO A 211 10.57 2.04 -1.48
CA PRO A 211 9.42 2.21 -2.35
C PRO A 211 8.14 2.56 -1.57
N THR A 212 7.99 2.04 -0.34
CA THR A 212 6.84 2.41 0.50
C THR A 212 6.89 3.89 0.88
N ALA A 213 8.05 4.38 1.33
CA ALA A 213 8.23 5.79 1.71
C ALA A 213 8.10 6.74 0.51
N ALA A 214 8.57 6.32 -0.66
CA ALA A 214 8.51 7.12 -1.90
C ALA A 214 7.08 7.30 -2.44
N CYS A 215 6.15 6.40 -2.11
CA CYS A 215 4.74 6.53 -2.48
C CYS A 215 3.99 7.59 -1.66
N ILE A 216 4.56 8.12 -0.59
CA ILE A 216 3.91 9.01 0.37
C ILE A 216 4.29 10.46 0.16
#